data_59afff7636c66a09132efeddde1b16b4
#
_entry.id   59afff7636c66a09132efeddde1b16b4
#
_cell.length_a   1.000
_cell.length_b   1.000
_cell.length_c   1.000
_cell.angle_alpha   90.00
_cell.angle_beta   90.00
_cell.angle_gamma   90.00
#
_symmetry.space_group_name_H-M   'P 1'
#
loop_
_entity.id
_entity.type
_entity.pdbx_description
1 polymer ?
#
loop_
_entity_poly.entity_id
_entity_poly.type
_entity_poly.pdbx_seq_one_letter_code
_entity_poly.pdbx_strand_id
1 'polypeptide(L)'
;MKIVIVGGGTSGLVAAALMNNFWKDKVDITLYYNPETQSIGVGEGTTPSFVDVFQETLGYNTEDVIRELDATIKLGVLFKDWIPDTEYYHGFVEVANDETDTRSEILTSNVSSFYSLVNDCYNGGINFNEATNTIPANNELHRHDFAFHITTDKLCSFLFKYLEGRVNIVEDIISEVKTDGKNIQSIICEKSGEVSADLFVDATGLDAMLLNKLDGAEWVDLSQYLPLDRAIPQKIKNHSDFIPSYTLANATKHGWIWQIPSQNEYGTGYLYSSKFTTDEEAKNDFNNWLNINHSEKLDEKPRIIKWNSGYQKRAWIGNCVAVGLSGGFIEPLEALTHQYLTFMVETFMSLNSTLKMLDYNRDRFNMVQSRILFDYTQFLNLHYCTNRTDSKFWKHMRDNKTDWVKTMEEKLQHEFLDVFDTDDMLDYWGNDNYIQVMKGINLFNTKAIKDYMWSRKNPELLYEDAKQQHDYIEDYKSKTVMVDHKEYLETIKKSSHLPYLV
;
A
#
# COMPACT_ATOMS: atom_id res chain seq x y z
N MET A 1 1.58 -27.48 -16.20
CA MET A 1 2.46 -27.24 -15.04
C MET A 1 1.61 -27.27 -13.80
N LYS A 2 2.00 -28.04 -12.78
CA LYS A 2 1.28 -28.12 -11.51
C LYS A 2 1.81 -27.07 -10.54
N ILE A 3 0.94 -26.20 -10.05
CA ILE A 3 1.27 -25.16 -9.08
C ILE A 3 0.51 -25.44 -7.78
N VAL A 4 1.22 -25.44 -6.67
CA VAL A 4 0.62 -25.51 -5.33
C VAL A 4 0.84 -24.20 -4.62
N ILE A 5 -0.27 -23.54 -4.25
CA ILE A 5 -0.26 -22.31 -3.45
C ILE A 5 -0.63 -22.70 -2.02
N VAL A 6 0.17 -22.24 -1.05
CA VAL A 6 -0.07 -22.51 0.37
C VAL A 6 -0.38 -21.21 1.09
N GLY A 7 -1.62 -21.11 1.60
CA GLY A 7 -2.15 -19.97 2.33
C GLY A 7 -3.46 -19.45 1.74
N GLY A 8 -4.51 -19.41 2.54
CA GLY A 8 -5.86 -18.96 2.16
C GLY A 8 -6.16 -17.50 2.58
N GLY A 9 -5.13 -16.71 2.91
CA GLY A 9 -5.26 -15.29 3.11
C GLY A 9 -5.26 -14.50 1.79
N THR A 10 -5.35 -13.18 1.87
CA THR A 10 -5.37 -12.27 0.71
C THR A 10 -4.26 -12.60 -0.29
N SER A 11 -3.02 -12.82 0.18
CA SER A 11 -1.88 -13.06 -0.70
C SER A 11 -2.03 -14.33 -1.56
N GLY A 12 -2.47 -15.43 -0.97
CA GLY A 12 -2.64 -16.69 -1.72
C GLY A 12 -3.83 -16.64 -2.67
N LEU A 13 -4.92 -16.03 -2.25
CA LEU A 13 -6.14 -15.89 -3.07
C LEU A 13 -5.92 -14.96 -4.27
N VAL A 14 -5.28 -13.81 -4.07
CA VAL A 14 -4.90 -12.88 -5.15
C VAL A 14 -3.92 -13.55 -6.10
N ALA A 15 -2.88 -14.22 -5.59
CA ALA A 15 -1.92 -14.93 -6.43
C ALA A 15 -2.62 -16.04 -7.26
N ALA A 16 -3.54 -16.79 -6.67
CA ALA A 16 -4.30 -17.81 -7.38
C ALA A 16 -5.16 -17.20 -8.51
N ALA A 17 -5.84 -16.07 -8.24
CA ALA A 17 -6.67 -15.40 -9.22
C ALA A 17 -5.86 -14.84 -10.39
N LEU A 18 -4.78 -14.11 -10.10
CA LEU A 18 -3.90 -13.53 -11.12
C LEU A 18 -3.25 -14.62 -11.97
N MET A 19 -2.65 -15.65 -11.35
CA MET A 19 -1.97 -16.75 -12.05
C MET A 19 -2.94 -17.57 -12.92
N ASN A 20 -4.15 -17.83 -12.40
CA ASN A 20 -5.16 -18.55 -13.17
C ASN A 20 -5.61 -17.75 -14.40
N ASN A 21 -5.85 -16.45 -14.25
CA ASN A 21 -6.25 -15.61 -15.37
C ASN A 21 -5.16 -15.45 -16.42
N PHE A 22 -3.91 -15.33 -15.99
CA PHE A 22 -2.78 -15.13 -16.90
C PHE A 22 -2.41 -16.39 -17.68
N TRP A 23 -2.26 -17.53 -17.02
CA TRP A 23 -1.81 -18.75 -17.68
C TRP A 23 -2.95 -19.67 -18.13
N LYS A 24 -4.16 -19.49 -17.60
CA LYS A 24 -5.37 -20.24 -17.96
C LYS A 24 -5.13 -21.77 -17.91
N ASP A 25 -5.50 -22.47 -18.93
CA ASP A 25 -5.39 -23.93 -19.09
C ASP A 25 -3.96 -24.48 -19.15
N LYS A 26 -2.92 -23.62 -19.17
CA LYS A 26 -1.52 -24.05 -19.17
C LYS A 26 -1.02 -24.50 -17.80
N VAL A 27 -1.75 -24.18 -16.74
CA VAL A 27 -1.42 -24.50 -15.35
C VAL A 27 -2.57 -25.21 -14.65
N ASP A 28 -2.21 -26.09 -13.72
CA ASP A 28 -3.13 -26.74 -12.78
C ASP A 28 -2.83 -26.22 -11.39
N ILE A 29 -3.70 -25.34 -10.88
CA ILE A 29 -3.49 -24.65 -9.60
C ILE A 29 -4.31 -25.33 -8.51
N THR A 30 -3.65 -25.71 -7.43
CA THR A 30 -4.27 -26.15 -6.18
C THR A 30 -3.87 -25.22 -5.05
N LEU A 31 -4.85 -24.61 -4.39
CA LEU A 31 -4.68 -23.76 -3.21
C LEU A 31 -4.98 -24.58 -1.95
N TYR A 32 -3.99 -24.72 -1.08
CA TYR A 32 -4.12 -25.35 0.24
C TYR A 32 -4.22 -24.29 1.32
N TYR A 33 -5.19 -24.43 2.23
CA TYR A 33 -5.34 -23.51 3.36
C TYR A 33 -5.86 -24.18 4.62
N ASN A 34 -5.42 -23.67 5.76
CA ASN A 34 -5.95 -24.05 7.06
C ASN A 34 -7.12 -23.11 7.42
N PRO A 35 -8.37 -23.62 7.53
CA PRO A 35 -9.54 -22.79 7.86
C PRO A 35 -9.49 -22.21 9.28
N GLU A 36 -8.66 -22.73 10.17
CA GLU A 36 -8.50 -22.23 11.54
C GLU A 36 -7.56 -21.01 11.61
N THR A 37 -6.83 -20.70 10.53
CA THR A 37 -5.93 -19.54 10.49
C THR A 37 -6.74 -18.25 10.48
N GLN A 38 -6.58 -17.44 11.51
CA GLN A 38 -7.24 -16.15 11.59
C GLN A 38 -6.59 -15.13 10.66
N SER A 39 -7.41 -14.33 9.99
CA SER A 39 -6.95 -13.16 9.24
C SER A 39 -6.20 -12.17 10.17
N ILE A 40 -5.17 -11.54 9.63
CA ILE A 40 -4.41 -10.51 10.35
C ILE A 40 -5.12 -9.15 10.25
N GLY A 41 -5.78 -8.86 9.12
CA GLY A 41 -6.38 -7.55 8.83
C GLY A 41 -7.70 -7.31 9.54
N VAL A 42 -7.96 -6.06 9.90
CA VAL A 42 -9.23 -5.58 10.47
C VAL A 42 -9.92 -4.56 9.58
N GLY A 43 -9.26 -4.13 8.55
CA GLY A 43 -9.62 -3.16 7.53
C GLY A 43 -8.35 -2.76 6.83
N GLU A 44 -8.38 -2.69 5.53
CA GLU A 44 -7.21 -2.43 4.70
C GLU A 44 -7.53 -1.33 3.70
N GLY A 45 -6.64 -0.34 3.62
CA GLY A 45 -6.61 0.58 2.49
C GLY A 45 -5.92 -0.09 1.33
N THR A 46 -6.33 0.22 0.12
CA THR A 46 -5.65 -0.23 -1.09
C THR A 46 -4.97 0.95 -1.81
N THR A 47 -4.40 0.68 -2.96
CA THR A 47 -3.81 1.66 -3.88
C THR A 47 -4.53 1.58 -5.23
N PRO A 48 -4.39 2.57 -6.12
CA PRO A 48 -5.04 2.54 -7.45
C PRO A 48 -4.74 1.27 -8.24
N SER A 49 -3.51 0.76 -8.21
CA SER A 49 -3.14 -0.50 -8.88
C SER A 49 -3.95 -1.71 -8.42
N PHE A 50 -4.49 -1.69 -7.21
CA PHE A 50 -5.36 -2.76 -6.73
C PHE A 50 -6.79 -2.64 -7.29
N VAL A 51 -7.21 -1.43 -7.67
CA VAL A 51 -8.48 -1.21 -8.42
C VAL A 51 -8.38 -1.89 -9.78
N ASP A 52 -7.23 -1.79 -10.46
CA ASP A 52 -7.00 -2.44 -11.76
C ASP A 52 -7.12 -3.96 -11.67
N VAL A 53 -6.69 -4.57 -10.56
CA VAL A 53 -6.91 -6.00 -10.34
C VAL A 53 -8.39 -6.37 -10.39
N PHE A 54 -9.27 -5.60 -9.76
CA PHE A 54 -10.71 -5.87 -9.82
C PHE A 54 -11.27 -5.64 -11.21
N GLN A 55 -10.92 -4.55 -11.86
CA GLN A 55 -11.50 -4.14 -13.14
C GLN A 55 -10.94 -4.97 -14.30
N GLU A 56 -9.62 -5.02 -14.46
CA GLU A 56 -8.99 -5.63 -15.61
C GLU A 56 -8.82 -7.14 -15.47
N THR A 57 -8.52 -7.62 -14.27
CA THR A 57 -8.21 -9.04 -14.06
C THR A 57 -9.44 -9.83 -13.64
N LEU A 58 -10.22 -9.32 -12.69
CA LEU A 58 -11.38 -10.05 -12.16
C LEU A 58 -12.68 -9.71 -12.89
N GLY A 59 -12.73 -8.60 -13.65
CA GLY A 59 -13.88 -8.19 -14.45
C GLY A 59 -15.02 -7.58 -13.63
N TYR A 60 -14.71 -6.95 -12.48
CA TYR A 60 -15.68 -6.27 -11.63
C TYR A 60 -15.49 -4.77 -11.70
N ASN A 61 -16.56 -4.03 -11.92
CA ASN A 61 -16.52 -2.58 -11.86
C ASN A 61 -16.55 -2.04 -10.41
N THR A 62 -16.37 -0.74 -10.25
CA THR A 62 -16.36 -0.07 -8.94
C THR A 62 -17.62 -0.33 -8.13
N GLU A 63 -18.78 -0.28 -8.78
CA GLU A 63 -20.08 -0.50 -8.13
C GLU A 63 -20.23 -1.93 -7.60
N ASP A 64 -19.71 -2.91 -8.34
CA ASP A 64 -19.71 -4.32 -7.92
C ASP A 64 -18.82 -4.53 -6.70
N VAL A 65 -17.63 -3.92 -6.69
CA VAL A 65 -16.72 -3.95 -5.54
C VAL A 65 -17.38 -3.33 -4.30
N ILE A 66 -18.03 -2.17 -4.46
CA ILE A 66 -18.77 -1.51 -3.36
C ILE A 66 -19.88 -2.40 -2.80
N ARG A 67 -20.64 -3.11 -3.66
CA ARG A 67 -21.73 -3.98 -3.23
C ARG A 67 -21.26 -5.28 -2.57
N GLU A 68 -20.29 -5.96 -3.20
CA GLU A 68 -19.85 -7.30 -2.77
C GLU A 68 -18.92 -7.23 -1.54
N LEU A 69 -18.11 -6.19 -1.41
CA LEU A 69 -17.12 -6.05 -0.34
C LEU A 69 -17.51 -5.03 0.74
N ASP A 70 -18.66 -4.33 0.63
CA ASP A 70 -18.98 -3.13 1.43
C ASP A 70 -17.82 -2.11 1.42
N ALA A 71 -17.13 -2.02 0.27
CA ALA A 71 -16.00 -1.12 0.12
C ALA A 71 -16.44 0.34 0.22
N THR A 72 -15.51 1.20 0.60
CA THR A 72 -15.63 2.65 0.52
C THR A 72 -14.53 3.20 -0.37
N ILE A 73 -14.73 4.39 -0.92
CA ILE A 73 -13.74 5.03 -1.79
C ILE A 73 -12.64 5.67 -0.94
N LYS A 74 -11.40 5.47 -1.35
CA LYS A 74 -10.21 6.09 -0.77
C LYS A 74 -9.58 7.02 -1.80
N LEU A 75 -9.42 8.30 -1.43
CA LEU A 75 -8.76 9.31 -2.27
C LEU A 75 -7.37 9.68 -1.74
N GLY A 76 -6.98 9.20 -0.57
CA GLY A 76 -5.66 9.46 -0.01
C GLY A 76 -5.53 9.07 1.46
N VAL A 77 -4.53 9.66 2.11
CA VAL A 77 -4.20 9.48 3.53
C VAL A 77 -4.09 10.83 4.21
N LEU A 78 -4.80 11.01 5.32
CA LEU A 78 -4.67 12.16 6.21
C LEU A 78 -3.65 11.84 7.30
N PHE A 79 -2.54 12.55 7.31
CA PHE A 79 -1.51 12.49 8.33
C PHE A 79 -1.75 13.54 9.39
N LYS A 80 -1.99 13.13 10.62
CA LYS A 80 -2.29 14.03 11.73
C LYS A 80 -1.23 13.91 12.83
N ASP A 81 -0.79 15.04 13.37
CA ASP A 81 0.18 15.14 14.47
C ASP A 81 1.58 14.58 14.15
N TRP A 82 1.93 14.38 12.88
CA TRP A 82 3.30 14.04 12.48
C TRP A 82 4.28 15.19 12.77
N ILE A 83 3.83 16.40 12.58
CA ILE A 83 4.31 17.59 13.27
C ILE A 83 3.23 17.94 14.28
N PRO A 84 3.53 18.14 15.57
CA PRO A 84 2.51 18.40 16.60
C PRO A 84 1.53 19.50 16.22
N ASP A 85 0.24 19.25 16.46
CA ASP A 85 -0.86 20.19 16.18
C ASP A 85 -1.03 20.59 14.70
N THR A 86 -0.51 19.75 13.77
CA THR A 86 -0.69 19.96 12.33
C THR A 86 -1.29 18.73 11.67
N GLU A 87 -1.79 18.93 10.46
CA GLU A 87 -2.18 17.83 9.57
C GLU A 87 -1.77 18.13 8.14
N TYR A 88 -1.54 17.07 7.36
CA TYR A 88 -1.35 17.16 5.93
C TYR A 88 -2.01 15.96 5.24
N TYR A 89 -2.35 16.15 3.98
CA TYR A 89 -3.00 15.15 3.17
C TYR A 89 -2.07 14.67 2.06
N HIS A 90 -1.97 13.37 1.89
CA HIS A 90 -1.31 12.72 0.76
C HIS A 90 -2.38 12.04 -0.08
N GLY A 91 -2.76 12.67 -1.18
CA GLY A 91 -3.76 12.17 -2.11
C GLY A 91 -3.12 11.41 -3.26
N PHE A 92 -3.91 10.60 -3.97
CA PHE A 92 -3.47 10.03 -5.23
C PHE A 92 -3.34 11.14 -6.28
N VAL A 93 -2.24 11.12 -7.03
CA VAL A 93 -1.94 12.14 -8.03
C VAL A 93 -2.26 11.57 -9.40
N GLU A 94 -3.21 12.17 -10.08
CA GLU A 94 -3.38 11.96 -11.50
C GLU A 94 -2.47 12.93 -12.27
N VAL A 95 -1.55 12.39 -13.06
CA VAL A 95 -0.90 13.18 -14.11
C VAL A 95 -1.94 13.35 -15.23
N ALA A 96 -2.37 14.57 -15.46
CA ALA A 96 -3.28 14.86 -16.58
C ALA A 96 -2.59 14.45 -17.88
N ASN A 97 -2.88 13.24 -18.34
CA ASN A 97 -2.46 12.72 -19.64
C ASN A 97 -3.25 13.44 -20.72
N ASP A 98 -2.73 14.55 -21.20
CA ASP A 98 -3.00 14.99 -22.55
C ASP A 98 -1.86 14.45 -23.44
N GLU A 99 -2.18 13.85 -24.58
CA GLU A 99 -1.34 12.98 -25.42
C GLU A 99 -0.05 13.60 -25.98
N THR A 100 0.64 14.44 -25.24
CA THR A 100 1.81 15.17 -25.72
C THR A 100 3.08 14.85 -24.94
N ASP A 101 3.93 14.09 -25.61
CA ASP A 101 5.39 13.99 -25.43
C ASP A 101 5.95 13.82 -23.99
N THR A 102 6.24 12.56 -23.63
CA THR A 102 6.85 12.11 -22.37
C THR A 102 8.05 12.93 -21.84
N ARG A 103 8.71 13.74 -22.65
CA ARG A 103 9.80 14.63 -22.22
C ARG A 103 9.30 15.97 -21.66
N SER A 104 8.16 16.46 -22.14
CA SER A 104 7.55 17.67 -21.60
C SER A 104 6.85 17.40 -20.28
N GLU A 105 6.25 16.21 -20.10
CA GLU A 105 5.53 15.79 -18.89
C GLU A 105 6.47 15.75 -17.66
N ILE A 106 7.65 15.15 -17.80
CA ILE A 106 8.64 15.07 -16.71
C ILE A 106 9.12 16.47 -16.26
N LEU A 107 9.21 17.43 -17.20
CA LEU A 107 9.61 18.79 -16.90
C LEU A 107 8.46 19.65 -16.37
N THR A 108 7.22 19.32 -16.74
CA THR A 108 6.03 20.13 -16.42
C THR A 108 5.38 19.77 -15.08
N SER A 109 5.37 18.51 -14.66
CA SER A 109 4.86 18.11 -13.34
C SER A 109 5.65 18.78 -12.21
N ASN A 110 6.97 18.79 -12.30
CA ASN A 110 7.84 19.48 -11.35
C ASN A 110 7.63 21.00 -11.33
N VAL A 111 7.22 21.58 -12.45
CA VAL A 111 7.06 23.04 -12.60
C VAL A 111 5.76 23.52 -11.93
N SER A 112 4.66 22.77 -12.05
CA SER A 112 3.38 23.07 -11.36
C SER A 112 3.52 23.00 -9.84
N SER A 113 4.09 21.92 -9.34
CA SER A 113 4.38 21.74 -7.91
C SER A 113 5.30 22.86 -7.39
N PHE A 114 6.24 23.29 -8.20
CA PHE A 114 7.14 24.39 -7.89
C PHE A 114 6.38 25.72 -7.70
N TYR A 115 5.50 26.11 -8.63
CA TYR A 115 4.70 27.33 -8.51
C TYR A 115 3.91 27.35 -7.20
N SER A 116 3.25 26.23 -6.92
CA SER A 116 2.41 26.05 -5.74
C SER A 116 3.21 26.18 -4.44
N LEU A 117 4.42 25.58 -4.38
CA LEU A 117 5.31 25.70 -3.23
C LEU A 117 5.80 27.13 -3.01
N VAL A 118 6.20 27.81 -4.09
CA VAL A 118 6.73 29.17 -4.03
C VAL A 118 5.69 30.18 -3.58
N ASN A 119 4.42 29.98 -3.94
CA ASN A 119 3.32 30.87 -3.62
C ASN A 119 2.48 30.42 -2.42
N ASP A 120 2.92 29.36 -1.74
CA ASP A 120 2.22 28.76 -0.61
C ASP A 120 0.76 28.36 -0.90
N CYS A 121 0.51 28.00 -2.16
CA CYS A 121 -0.78 27.55 -2.66
C CYS A 121 -0.73 26.10 -3.18
N TYR A 122 0.26 25.33 -2.76
CA TYR A 122 0.42 23.95 -3.19
C TYR A 122 -0.71 23.06 -2.71
N ASN A 123 -1.43 22.50 -3.65
CA ASN A 123 -2.54 21.60 -3.43
C ASN A 123 -2.30 20.18 -3.97
N GLY A 124 -1.07 19.83 -4.31
CA GLY A 124 -0.67 18.47 -4.67
C GLY A 124 -1.30 17.91 -5.94
N GLY A 125 -1.31 18.66 -7.04
CA GLY A 125 -1.85 18.17 -8.31
C GLY A 125 -3.38 18.21 -8.41
N ILE A 126 -3.96 17.40 -9.28
CA ILE A 126 -5.43 17.35 -9.51
C ILE A 126 -6.15 16.56 -8.40
N ASN A 127 -5.47 16.10 -7.39
CA ASN A 127 -6.17 15.43 -6.32
C ASN A 127 -7.01 16.42 -5.51
N PHE A 128 -8.13 15.93 -5.00
CA PHE A 128 -9.04 16.68 -4.14
C PHE A 128 -8.44 16.70 -2.74
N ASN A 129 -7.45 17.55 -2.52
CA ASN A 129 -6.54 17.59 -1.37
C ASN A 129 -7.17 17.97 -0.05
N GLU A 130 -8.44 17.80 0.09
CA GLU A 130 -9.11 18.05 1.35
C GLU A 130 -9.55 16.71 1.95
N ALA A 131 -9.16 16.49 3.18
CA ALA A 131 -9.68 15.39 3.98
C ALA A 131 -11.18 15.60 4.19
N THR A 132 -12.02 15.09 3.30
CA THR A 132 -13.45 15.32 3.27
C THR A 132 -14.26 14.03 3.37
N ASN A 133 -15.55 14.19 3.48
CA ASN A 133 -16.53 13.13 3.32
C ASN A 133 -17.20 13.17 1.94
N THR A 134 -16.60 13.84 0.99
CA THR A 134 -17.09 13.92 -0.40
C THR A 134 -16.17 13.20 -1.35
N ILE A 135 -16.73 12.79 -2.48
CA ILE A 135 -16.01 12.17 -3.59
C ILE A 135 -16.47 12.78 -4.91
N PRO A 136 -15.69 12.72 -6.00
CA PRO A 136 -16.17 13.08 -7.33
C PRO A 136 -17.40 12.25 -7.71
N ALA A 137 -18.37 12.87 -8.38
CA ALA A 137 -19.54 12.16 -8.90
C ALA A 137 -19.13 11.06 -9.91
N ASN A 138 -19.98 10.07 -10.12
CA ASN A 138 -19.68 8.83 -10.89
C ASN A 138 -18.84 9.02 -12.16
N ASN A 139 -19.21 9.95 -13.00
CA ASN A 139 -18.52 10.16 -14.28
C ASN A 139 -17.15 10.82 -14.12
N GLU A 140 -16.90 11.46 -13.00
CA GLU A 140 -15.64 12.12 -12.69
C GLU A 140 -14.72 11.20 -11.87
N LEU A 141 -15.27 10.36 -10.98
CA LEU A 141 -14.47 9.44 -10.17
C LEU A 141 -13.56 8.54 -11.04
N HIS A 142 -14.09 8.03 -12.17
CA HIS A 142 -13.32 7.18 -13.10
C HIS A 142 -12.25 7.92 -13.92
N ARG A 143 -12.17 9.24 -13.80
CA ARG A 143 -11.12 10.07 -14.41
C ARG A 143 -10.00 10.40 -13.44
N HIS A 144 -10.11 9.93 -12.20
CA HIS A 144 -9.14 10.17 -11.15
C HIS A 144 -8.60 8.88 -10.59
N ASP A 145 -7.39 8.91 -10.11
CA ASP A 145 -6.85 7.84 -9.30
C ASP A 145 -7.61 7.78 -7.97
N PHE A 146 -8.16 6.62 -7.69
CA PHE A 146 -8.77 6.31 -6.41
C PHE A 146 -8.43 4.88 -6.01
N ALA A 147 -8.70 4.56 -4.77
CA ALA A 147 -8.55 3.21 -4.25
C ALA A 147 -9.78 2.84 -3.40
N PHE A 148 -9.72 1.69 -2.75
CA PHE A 148 -10.76 1.23 -1.85
C PHE A 148 -10.26 1.11 -0.42
N HIS A 149 -11.18 1.32 0.52
CA HIS A 149 -11.08 0.71 1.83
C HIS A 149 -11.93 -0.56 1.83
N ILE A 150 -11.37 -1.66 2.27
CA ILE A 150 -12.01 -2.98 2.27
C ILE A 150 -11.81 -3.68 3.60
N THR A 151 -12.63 -4.68 3.88
CA THR A 151 -12.38 -5.58 5.02
C THR A 151 -11.78 -6.89 4.50
N THR A 152 -10.73 -7.36 5.15
CA THR A 152 -10.00 -8.56 4.75
C THR A 152 -10.91 -9.78 4.65
N ASP A 153 -11.84 -9.94 5.60
CA ASP A 153 -12.76 -11.09 5.62
C ASP A 153 -13.68 -11.11 4.39
N LYS A 154 -14.19 -9.93 3.98
CA LYS A 154 -15.03 -9.82 2.78
C LYS A 154 -14.23 -10.02 1.51
N LEU A 155 -13.03 -9.46 1.44
CA LEU A 155 -12.13 -9.69 0.31
C LEU A 155 -11.80 -11.18 0.15
N CYS A 156 -11.42 -11.86 1.23
CA CYS A 156 -11.12 -13.29 1.18
C CYS A 156 -12.36 -14.10 0.74
N SER A 157 -13.53 -13.82 1.31
CA SER A 157 -14.79 -14.51 0.95
C SER A 157 -15.15 -14.30 -0.52
N PHE A 158 -14.98 -13.07 -1.02
CA PHE A 158 -15.20 -12.74 -2.42
C PHE A 158 -14.24 -13.49 -3.33
N LEU A 159 -12.96 -13.51 -3.01
CA LEU A 159 -11.94 -14.21 -3.83
C LEU A 159 -12.12 -15.73 -3.79
N PHE A 160 -12.52 -16.32 -2.66
CA PHE A 160 -12.88 -17.74 -2.61
C PHE A 160 -14.03 -18.06 -3.57
N LYS A 161 -15.09 -17.27 -3.54
CA LYS A 161 -16.24 -17.39 -4.46
C LYS A 161 -15.81 -17.22 -5.93
N TYR A 162 -14.93 -16.26 -6.20
CA TYR A 162 -14.38 -16.04 -7.55
C TYR A 162 -13.58 -17.24 -8.05
N LEU A 163 -12.79 -17.87 -7.17
CA LEU A 163 -11.92 -18.99 -7.52
C LEU A 163 -12.66 -20.33 -7.60
N GLU A 164 -13.90 -20.43 -7.11
CA GLU A 164 -14.70 -21.64 -7.17
C GLU A 164 -14.89 -22.11 -8.61
N GLY A 165 -14.51 -23.36 -8.86
CA GLY A 165 -14.55 -23.96 -10.21
C GLY A 165 -13.46 -23.47 -11.18
N ARG A 166 -12.60 -22.53 -10.78
CA ARG A 166 -11.46 -22.05 -11.58
C ARG A 166 -10.13 -22.70 -11.16
N VAL A 167 -9.97 -22.93 -9.86
CA VAL A 167 -8.81 -23.62 -9.28
C VAL A 167 -9.29 -24.69 -8.32
N ASN A 168 -8.42 -25.63 -7.97
CA ASN A 168 -8.72 -26.60 -6.93
C ASN A 168 -8.43 -25.98 -5.56
N ILE A 169 -9.42 -25.96 -4.66
CA ILE A 169 -9.31 -25.40 -3.32
C ILE A 169 -9.43 -26.52 -2.29
N VAL A 170 -8.44 -26.67 -1.42
CA VAL A 170 -8.32 -27.77 -0.47
C VAL A 170 -8.13 -27.24 0.96
N GLU A 171 -9.09 -27.56 1.83
CA GLU A 171 -8.97 -27.33 3.27
C GLU A 171 -8.09 -28.42 3.90
N ASP A 172 -6.85 -28.09 4.22
CA ASP A 172 -5.92 -29.02 4.83
C ASP A 172 -4.84 -28.30 5.63
N ILE A 173 -4.24 -29.01 6.57
CA ILE A 173 -3.13 -28.52 7.40
C ILE A 173 -1.84 -29.15 6.90
N ILE A 174 -0.84 -28.31 6.64
CA ILE A 174 0.49 -28.78 6.25
C ILE A 174 1.29 -29.06 7.51
N SER A 175 1.64 -30.32 7.71
CA SER A 175 2.39 -30.79 8.87
C SER A 175 3.91 -30.83 8.65
N GLU A 176 4.36 -30.99 7.40
CA GLU A 176 5.78 -31.09 7.08
C GLU A 176 6.06 -30.57 5.67
N VAL A 177 7.25 -30.01 5.45
CA VAL A 177 7.78 -29.62 4.15
C VAL A 177 9.05 -30.41 3.90
N LYS A 178 9.06 -31.27 2.87
CA LYS A 178 10.23 -32.05 2.45
C LYS A 178 11.03 -31.29 1.40
N THR A 179 12.33 -31.19 1.59
CA THR A 179 13.23 -30.45 0.70
C THR A 179 14.57 -31.18 0.53
N ASP A 180 15.25 -30.93 -0.57
CA ASP A 180 16.66 -31.29 -0.78
C ASP A 180 17.61 -30.11 -0.47
N GLY A 181 17.10 -29.05 0.14
CA GLY A 181 17.80 -27.80 0.39
C GLY A 181 17.64 -26.77 -0.74
N LYS A 182 17.58 -27.20 -1.99
CA LYS A 182 17.45 -26.33 -3.17
C LYS A 182 16.01 -26.17 -3.63
N ASN A 183 15.23 -27.26 -3.54
CA ASN A 183 13.87 -27.35 -4.02
C ASN A 183 12.98 -28.01 -2.97
N ILE A 184 11.71 -27.63 -2.95
CA ILE A 184 10.67 -28.35 -2.22
C ILE A 184 10.33 -29.60 -3.05
N GLN A 185 10.48 -30.79 -2.42
CA GLN A 185 10.14 -32.06 -3.03
C GLN A 185 8.65 -32.34 -2.91
N SER A 186 8.11 -32.14 -1.71
CA SER A 186 6.69 -32.29 -1.41
C SER A 186 6.31 -31.57 -0.12
N ILE A 187 5.01 -31.34 0.08
CA ILE A 187 4.41 -30.99 1.36
C ILE A 187 3.61 -32.18 1.88
N ILE A 188 3.58 -32.39 3.18
CA ILE A 188 2.77 -33.39 3.85
C ILE A 188 1.57 -32.73 4.46
N CYS A 189 0.39 -33.08 3.97
CA CYS A 189 -0.90 -32.60 4.44
C CYS A 189 -1.59 -33.65 5.30
N GLU A 190 -2.33 -33.23 6.34
CA GLU A 190 -2.97 -34.17 7.28
C GLU A 190 -4.04 -35.05 6.62
N LYS A 191 -4.80 -34.49 5.67
CA LYS A 191 -5.89 -35.21 4.99
C LYS A 191 -5.45 -35.72 3.62
N SER A 192 -4.77 -34.88 2.83
CA SER A 192 -4.39 -35.20 1.44
C SER A 192 -3.12 -36.04 1.33
N GLY A 193 -2.37 -36.21 2.43
CA GLY A 193 -1.10 -36.94 2.41
C GLY A 193 0.02 -36.16 1.73
N GLU A 194 0.87 -36.85 1.00
CA GLU A 194 2.05 -36.27 0.33
C GLU A 194 1.67 -35.65 -1.03
N VAL A 195 2.01 -34.35 -1.19
CA VAL A 195 1.68 -33.54 -2.39
C VAL A 195 2.96 -32.97 -2.98
N SER A 196 3.19 -33.20 -4.27
CA SER A 196 4.29 -32.62 -5.04
C SER A 196 3.78 -31.68 -6.12
N ALA A 197 4.60 -30.70 -6.53
CA ALA A 197 4.31 -29.75 -7.58
C ALA A 197 5.56 -29.35 -8.35
N ASP A 198 5.36 -28.74 -9.53
CA ASP A 198 6.44 -28.13 -10.30
C ASP A 198 6.85 -26.79 -9.71
N LEU A 199 5.89 -26.05 -9.14
CA LEU A 199 6.09 -24.77 -8.47
C LEU A 199 5.27 -24.73 -7.18
N PHE A 200 5.88 -24.24 -6.12
CA PHE A 200 5.23 -23.90 -4.86
C PHE A 200 5.18 -22.38 -4.69
N VAL A 201 4.02 -21.86 -4.30
CA VAL A 201 3.84 -20.45 -3.94
C VAL A 201 3.62 -20.37 -2.44
N ASP A 202 4.55 -19.75 -1.74
CA ASP A 202 4.48 -19.53 -0.30
C ASP A 202 3.70 -18.23 -0.01
N ALA A 203 2.46 -18.39 0.43
CA ALA A 203 1.58 -17.32 0.89
C ALA A 203 1.19 -17.52 2.37
N THR A 204 2.09 -18.14 3.16
CA THR A 204 1.84 -18.50 4.56
C THR A 204 2.02 -17.34 5.54
N GLY A 205 2.18 -16.12 5.04
CA GLY A 205 2.32 -14.91 5.85
C GLY A 205 3.72 -14.77 6.44
N LEU A 206 3.81 -14.14 7.61
CA LEU A 206 5.09 -13.80 8.24
C LEU A 206 6.00 -15.01 8.53
N ASP A 207 5.43 -16.20 8.60
CA ASP A 207 6.19 -17.43 8.88
C ASP A 207 7.01 -17.89 7.68
N ALA A 208 6.60 -17.54 6.45
CA ALA A 208 7.23 -18.00 5.20
C ALA A 208 7.59 -19.50 5.26
N MET A 209 6.58 -20.31 5.61
CA MET A 209 6.75 -21.70 6.07
C MET A 209 7.44 -22.59 5.05
N LEU A 210 7.27 -22.33 3.77
CA LEU A 210 7.89 -23.09 2.70
C LEU A 210 9.29 -22.56 2.38
N LEU A 211 9.41 -21.26 2.13
CA LEU A 211 10.65 -20.64 1.68
C LEU A 211 11.76 -20.79 2.73
N ASN A 212 11.43 -20.63 4.01
CA ASN A 212 12.38 -20.75 5.12
C ASN A 212 12.95 -22.16 5.31
N LYS A 213 12.49 -23.16 4.56
CA LYS A 213 13.07 -24.52 4.55
C LYS A 213 14.16 -24.70 3.49
N LEU A 214 14.38 -23.70 2.65
CA LEU A 214 15.34 -23.77 1.56
C LEU A 214 16.67 -23.11 1.91
N ASP A 215 17.75 -23.66 1.39
CA ASP A 215 19.10 -23.11 1.54
C ASP A 215 19.17 -21.72 0.89
N GLY A 216 19.71 -20.75 1.60
CA GLY A 216 19.83 -19.37 1.13
C GLY A 216 18.60 -18.51 1.40
N ALA A 217 17.59 -19.00 2.13
CA ALA A 217 16.59 -18.14 2.76
C ALA A 217 17.29 -17.27 3.80
N GLU A 218 17.17 -15.94 3.63
CA GLU A 218 17.83 -14.96 4.49
C GLU A 218 16.92 -13.75 4.60
N TRP A 219 16.64 -13.33 5.84
CA TRP A 219 15.84 -12.12 6.11
C TRP A 219 16.74 -10.89 6.18
N VAL A 220 16.41 -9.87 5.42
CA VAL A 220 17.02 -8.54 5.49
C VAL A 220 16.22 -7.70 6.49
N ASP A 221 16.84 -7.37 7.60
CA ASP A 221 16.21 -6.60 8.68
C ASP A 221 16.28 -5.10 8.38
N LEU A 222 15.13 -4.45 8.39
CA LEU A 222 14.96 -3.01 8.17
C LEU A 222 14.56 -2.25 9.45
N SER A 223 14.53 -2.92 10.60
CA SER A 223 14.11 -2.33 11.89
C SER A 223 14.93 -1.12 12.35
N GLN A 224 16.11 -0.92 11.77
CA GLN A 224 16.90 0.29 11.98
C GLN A 224 16.16 1.53 11.46
N TYR A 225 15.50 1.41 10.30
CA TYR A 225 14.82 2.50 9.61
C TYR A 225 13.33 2.55 9.92
N LEU A 226 12.71 1.39 10.13
CA LEU A 226 11.28 1.22 10.41
C LEU A 226 11.11 0.31 11.64
N PRO A 227 11.23 0.86 12.86
CA PRO A 227 11.32 0.08 14.10
C PRO A 227 9.97 -0.35 14.67
N LEU A 228 8.84 -0.06 13.99
CA LEU A 228 7.52 -0.53 14.43
C LEU A 228 7.43 -2.04 14.23
N ASP A 229 7.07 -2.75 15.30
CA ASP A 229 7.10 -4.21 15.34
C ASP A 229 5.87 -4.83 16.03
N ARG A 230 4.92 -3.99 16.42
CA ARG A 230 3.70 -4.39 17.13
C ARG A 230 2.49 -3.61 16.61
N ALA A 231 1.33 -4.29 16.57
CA ALA A 231 0.04 -3.65 16.32
C ALA A 231 -1.03 -4.20 17.26
N ILE A 232 -1.91 -3.30 17.73
CA ILE A 232 -3.13 -3.63 18.48
C ILE A 232 -4.30 -3.25 17.56
N PRO A 233 -4.87 -4.18 16.78
CA PRO A 233 -6.02 -3.91 15.93
C PRO A 233 -7.33 -3.96 16.71
N GLN A 234 -8.29 -3.14 16.29
CA GLN A 234 -9.66 -3.14 16.80
C GLN A 234 -10.64 -2.65 15.76
N LYS A 235 -11.87 -3.13 15.80
CA LYS A 235 -13.00 -2.57 15.07
C LYS A 235 -13.83 -1.71 16.02
N ILE A 236 -14.26 -0.55 15.54
CA ILE A 236 -15.16 0.35 16.28
C ILE A 236 -16.32 0.76 15.40
N LYS A 237 -17.46 1.11 16.00
CA LYS A 237 -18.61 1.58 15.24
C LYS A 237 -18.37 2.99 14.70
N ASN A 238 -18.80 3.24 13.48
CA ASN A 238 -18.93 4.59 12.99
C ASN A 238 -20.24 5.20 13.51
N HIS A 239 -20.13 6.13 14.44
CA HIS A 239 -21.27 6.86 15.01
C HIS A 239 -21.54 8.20 14.29
N SER A 240 -20.70 8.56 13.31
CA SER A 240 -20.90 9.79 12.55
C SER A 240 -21.90 9.61 11.40
N ASP A 241 -22.49 10.71 10.97
CA ASP A 241 -23.39 10.72 9.81
C ASP A 241 -22.63 10.73 8.46
N PHE A 242 -21.31 10.70 8.48
CA PHE A 242 -20.47 10.76 7.29
C PHE A 242 -19.45 9.63 7.25
N ILE A 243 -18.95 9.34 6.05
CA ILE A 243 -17.87 8.38 5.79
C ILE A 243 -16.70 9.16 5.17
N PRO A 244 -15.53 9.22 5.82
CA PRO A 244 -14.34 9.85 5.24
C PRO A 244 -13.90 9.18 3.94
N SER A 245 -13.39 9.97 2.99
CA SER A 245 -12.79 9.44 1.75
C SER A 245 -11.28 9.21 1.87
N TYR A 246 -10.76 9.09 3.08
CA TYR A 246 -9.34 8.96 3.38
C TYR A 246 -9.07 7.97 4.50
N THR A 247 -7.87 7.40 4.51
CA THR A 247 -7.30 6.73 5.68
C THR A 247 -6.71 7.78 6.63
N LEU A 248 -7.00 7.70 7.93
CA LEU A 248 -6.31 8.51 8.92
C LEU A 248 -5.05 7.78 9.41
N ALA A 249 -3.91 8.48 9.42
CA ALA A 249 -2.66 8.08 10.07
C ALA A 249 -2.31 9.10 11.15
N ASN A 250 -2.74 8.85 12.40
CA ASN A 250 -2.53 9.77 13.51
C ASN A 250 -1.26 9.42 14.30
N ALA A 251 -0.24 10.25 14.23
CA ALA A 251 0.99 10.03 14.96
C ALA A 251 0.78 10.12 16.48
N THR A 252 1.49 9.26 17.19
CA THR A 252 1.47 9.18 18.66
C THR A 252 2.89 9.29 19.23
N LYS A 253 3.02 9.11 20.51
CA LYS A 253 4.32 9.15 21.21
C LYS A 253 5.29 8.03 20.80
N HIS A 254 4.77 6.85 20.44
CA HIS A 254 5.59 5.65 20.21
C HIS A 254 5.32 4.94 18.87
N GLY A 255 4.63 5.63 17.95
CA GLY A 255 4.22 5.12 16.64
C GLY A 255 3.05 5.91 16.09
N TRP A 256 2.04 5.24 15.54
CA TRP A 256 0.86 5.89 14.96
C TRP A 256 -0.38 5.00 14.99
N ILE A 257 -1.55 5.62 14.97
CA ILE A 257 -2.85 4.96 14.94
C ILE A 257 -3.44 5.13 13.54
N TRP A 258 -3.87 4.01 12.94
CA TRP A 258 -4.64 4.06 11.70
C TRP A 258 -6.13 4.06 11.98
N GLN A 259 -6.91 4.65 11.07
CA GLN A 259 -8.35 4.51 11.02
C GLN A 259 -8.78 4.41 9.56
N ILE A 260 -9.42 3.30 9.23
CA ILE A 260 -9.87 2.95 7.89
C ILE A 260 -11.39 2.86 7.91
N PRO A 261 -12.11 3.75 7.21
CA PRO A 261 -13.56 3.74 7.20
C PRO A 261 -14.09 2.60 6.33
N SER A 262 -14.98 1.79 6.87
CA SER A 262 -15.91 0.97 6.11
C SER A 262 -17.30 1.60 6.17
N GLN A 263 -18.29 0.98 5.54
CA GLN A 263 -19.61 1.61 5.45
C GLN A 263 -20.33 1.76 6.79
N ASN A 264 -20.02 0.93 7.80
CA ASN A 264 -20.70 0.94 9.10
C ASN A 264 -19.74 1.00 10.31
N GLU A 265 -18.46 0.79 10.09
CA GLU A 265 -17.46 0.68 11.15
C GLU A 265 -16.13 1.28 10.70
N TYR A 266 -15.23 1.49 11.65
CA TYR A 266 -13.82 1.75 11.35
C TYR A 266 -12.99 0.53 11.73
N GLY A 267 -12.13 0.08 10.80
CA GLY A 267 -10.97 -0.69 11.16
C GLY A 267 -9.90 0.25 11.72
N THR A 268 -9.53 0.09 12.96
CA THR A 268 -8.52 0.95 13.61
C THR A 268 -7.48 0.12 14.35
N GLY A 269 -6.39 0.71 14.72
CA GLY A 269 -5.40 0.10 15.58
C GLY A 269 -4.16 0.95 15.77
N TYR A 270 -3.36 0.56 16.73
CA TYR A 270 -2.15 1.24 17.12
C TYR A 270 -0.91 0.44 16.75
N LEU A 271 -0.07 1.02 15.88
CA LEU A 271 1.27 0.51 15.61
C LEU A 271 2.27 1.19 16.54
N TYR A 272 3.11 0.39 17.20
CA TYR A 272 4.12 0.89 18.12
C TYR A 272 5.39 0.04 18.07
N SER A 273 6.47 0.59 18.63
CA SER A 273 7.74 -0.12 18.72
C SER A 273 7.98 -0.64 20.13
N SER A 274 8.11 -1.96 20.26
CA SER A 274 8.45 -2.61 21.54
C SER A 274 9.82 -2.21 22.09
N LYS A 275 10.66 -1.59 21.28
CA LYS A 275 11.95 -1.01 21.67
C LYS A 275 11.79 0.22 22.57
N PHE A 276 10.67 0.95 22.44
CA PHE A 276 10.48 2.27 23.07
C PHE A 276 9.31 2.34 24.04
N THR A 277 8.41 1.36 24.03
CA THR A 277 7.27 1.27 24.95
C THR A 277 6.94 -0.19 25.25
N THR A 278 6.17 -0.42 26.30
CA THR A 278 5.65 -1.75 26.65
C THR A 278 4.26 -1.97 26.04
N ASP A 279 3.87 -3.26 25.92
CA ASP A 279 2.52 -3.61 25.44
C ASP A 279 1.42 -2.99 26.32
N GLU A 280 1.63 -2.88 27.64
CA GLU A 280 0.66 -2.29 28.57
C GLU A 280 0.56 -0.75 28.43
N GLU A 281 1.69 -0.06 28.25
CA GLU A 281 1.67 1.38 27.96
C GLU A 281 0.97 1.65 26.62
N ALA A 282 1.26 0.87 25.58
CA ALA A 282 0.62 0.99 24.28
C ALA A 282 -0.90 0.76 24.36
N LYS A 283 -1.37 -0.25 25.11
CA LYS A 283 -2.81 -0.47 25.35
C LYS A 283 -3.46 0.73 26.04
N ASN A 284 -2.80 1.31 27.05
CA ASN A 284 -3.31 2.47 27.74
C ASN A 284 -3.39 3.69 26.83
N ASP A 285 -2.35 3.95 26.01
CA ASP A 285 -2.32 5.04 25.06
C ASP A 285 -3.45 4.89 24.02
N PHE A 286 -3.62 3.68 23.47
CA PHE A 286 -4.66 3.41 22.49
C PHE A 286 -6.07 3.49 23.10
N ASN A 287 -6.28 2.96 24.29
CA ASN A 287 -7.56 3.08 25.00
C ASN A 287 -7.93 4.55 25.30
N ASN A 288 -6.95 5.37 25.66
CA ASN A 288 -7.17 6.80 25.85
C ASN A 288 -7.56 7.49 24.54
N TRP A 289 -6.87 7.17 23.44
CA TRP A 289 -7.19 7.70 22.11
C TRP A 289 -8.61 7.32 21.66
N LEU A 290 -8.99 6.04 21.82
CA LEU A 290 -10.35 5.55 21.51
C LEU A 290 -11.43 6.29 22.32
N ASN A 291 -11.19 6.47 23.61
CA ASN A 291 -12.14 7.16 24.49
C ASN A 291 -12.32 8.64 24.10
N ILE A 292 -11.23 9.33 23.78
CA ILE A 292 -11.27 10.77 23.43
C ILE A 292 -11.92 10.99 22.06
N ASN A 293 -11.56 10.18 21.06
CA ASN A 293 -11.97 10.44 19.69
C ASN A 293 -13.28 9.75 19.31
N HIS A 294 -13.65 8.63 19.96
CA HIS A 294 -14.79 7.81 19.57
C HIS A 294 -15.74 7.46 20.72
N SER A 295 -15.44 7.84 21.97
CA SER A 295 -16.17 7.38 23.16
C SER A 295 -16.22 5.85 23.29
N GLU A 296 -15.23 5.18 22.72
CA GLU A 296 -15.07 3.72 22.71
C GLU A 296 -13.96 3.29 23.68
N LYS A 297 -13.89 2.01 23.95
CA LYS A 297 -12.87 1.40 24.81
C LYS A 297 -12.17 0.28 24.07
N LEU A 298 -10.91 0.06 24.46
CA LEU A 298 -10.16 -1.09 23.99
C LEU A 298 -10.78 -2.39 24.55
N ASP A 299 -10.78 -3.44 23.76
CA ASP A 299 -11.21 -4.78 24.16
C ASP A 299 -10.46 -5.23 25.42
N GLU A 300 -11.10 -6.01 26.30
CA GLU A 300 -10.48 -6.51 27.53
C GLU A 300 -9.24 -7.39 27.27
N LYS A 301 -9.23 -8.13 26.16
CA LYS A 301 -8.12 -9.00 25.73
C LYS A 301 -7.73 -8.69 24.28
N PRO A 302 -7.15 -7.52 24.02
CA PRO A 302 -6.81 -7.13 22.66
C PRO A 302 -5.73 -8.06 22.11
N ARG A 303 -5.87 -8.41 20.83
CA ARG A 303 -4.85 -9.14 20.10
C ARG A 303 -3.64 -8.22 19.87
N ILE A 304 -2.43 -8.78 19.98
CA ILE A 304 -1.21 -8.10 19.59
C ILE A 304 -0.58 -8.87 18.44
N ILE A 305 -0.46 -8.22 17.30
CA ILE A 305 0.24 -8.73 16.13
C ILE A 305 1.70 -8.32 16.26
N LYS A 306 2.62 -9.24 15.91
CA LYS A 306 4.07 -9.04 16.01
C LYS A 306 4.72 -9.35 14.69
N TRP A 307 5.70 -8.54 14.31
CA TRP A 307 6.50 -8.78 13.11
C TRP A 307 7.91 -8.23 13.24
N ASN A 308 8.72 -8.51 12.26
CA ASN A 308 10.02 -7.88 12.01
C ASN A 308 9.94 -7.16 10.66
N SER A 309 10.16 -5.85 10.63
CA SER A 309 10.20 -5.10 9.37
C SER A 309 11.38 -5.56 8.51
N GLY A 310 11.11 -5.99 7.29
CA GLY A 310 12.14 -6.51 6.41
C GLY A 310 11.60 -7.34 5.26
N TYR A 311 12.48 -8.07 4.61
CA TYR A 311 12.13 -8.91 3.48
C TYR A 311 13.08 -10.10 3.30
N GLN A 312 12.62 -11.12 2.58
CA GLN A 312 13.47 -12.23 2.12
C GLN A 312 14.44 -11.71 1.06
N LYS A 313 15.74 -11.81 1.32
CA LYS A 313 16.78 -11.42 0.35
C LYS A 313 16.61 -12.10 -1.00
N ARG A 314 16.04 -13.30 -0.97
CA ARG A 314 15.64 -14.07 -2.14
C ARG A 314 14.23 -14.63 -1.90
N ALA A 315 13.21 -13.99 -2.45
CA ALA A 315 11.84 -14.48 -2.36
C ALA A 315 11.53 -15.59 -3.37
N TRP A 316 12.40 -15.84 -4.34
CA TRP A 316 12.30 -16.99 -5.21
C TRP A 316 13.57 -17.83 -5.13
N ILE A 317 13.45 -19.04 -4.55
CA ILE A 317 14.53 -20.03 -4.41
C ILE A 317 14.04 -21.35 -5.02
N GLY A 318 14.84 -21.94 -5.91
CA GLY A 318 14.49 -23.22 -6.54
C GLY A 318 13.11 -23.18 -7.21
N ASN A 319 12.24 -24.06 -6.79
CA ASN A 319 10.86 -24.16 -7.23
C ASN A 319 9.85 -23.54 -6.24
N CYS A 320 10.30 -22.65 -5.34
CA CYS A 320 9.44 -21.96 -4.39
C CYS A 320 9.54 -20.43 -4.52
N VAL A 321 8.40 -19.75 -4.67
CA VAL A 321 8.30 -18.31 -4.66
C VAL A 321 7.41 -17.84 -3.51
N ALA A 322 7.91 -16.92 -2.68
CA ALA A 322 7.13 -16.29 -1.62
C ALA A 322 6.43 -15.03 -2.14
N VAL A 323 5.19 -14.85 -1.75
CA VAL A 323 4.35 -13.70 -2.13
C VAL A 323 3.73 -13.05 -0.91
N GLY A 324 3.44 -11.74 -1.02
CA GLY A 324 2.90 -10.96 0.09
C GLY A 324 3.82 -10.98 1.30
N LEU A 325 3.27 -11.17 2.50
CA LEU A 325 4.01 -11.11 3.76
C LEU A 325 5.10 -12.20 3.87
N SER A 326 4.99 -13.29 3.13
CA SER A 326 6.05 -14.34 3.08
C SER A 326 7.30 -13.83 2.34
N GLY A 327 7.15 -12.92 1.39
CA GLY A 327 8.25 -12.29 0.67
C GLY A 327 8.87 -11.13 1.41
N GLY A 328 8.05 -10.35 2.10
CA GLY A 328 8.50 -9.19 2.86
C GLY A 328 7.34 -8.44 3.49
N PHE A 329 7.62 -7.77 4.59
CA PHE A 329 6.66 -6.92 5.28
C PHE A 329 7.37 -5.75 5.95
N ILE A 330 6.86 -4.57 5.68
CA ILE A 330 7.17 -3.33 6.37
C ILE A 330 5.88 -2.78 6.96
N GLU A 331 5.96 -1.72 7.73
CA GLU A 331 4.75 -1.12 8.31
C GLU A 331 3.73 -0.73 7.22
N PRO A 332 2.41 -0.79 7.51
CA PRO A 332 1.37 -0.60 6.49
C PRO A 332 1.05 0.88 6.19
N LEU A 333 1.93 1.80 6.54
CA LEU A 333 1.80 3.19 6.13
C LEU A 333 1.70 3.24 4.60
N GLU A 334 0.83 4.06 4.04
CA GLU A 334 0.57 4.18 2.59
C GLU A 334 -0.05 2.95 1.91
N ALA A 335 -0.51 1.95 2.68
CA ALA A 335 -1.21 0.77 2.16
C ALA A 335 -0.40 -0.09 1.15
N LEU A 336 0.92 -0.13 1.29
CA LEU A 336 1.85 -0.75 0.35
C LEU A 336 1.74 -2.28 0.24
N THR A 337 1.12 -2.95 1.20
CA THR A 337 1.07 -4.43 1.26
C THR A 337 0.39 -5.03 0.03
N HIS A 338 -0.76 -4.49 -0.38
CA HIS A 338 -1.49 -4.97 -1.57
C HIS A 338 -0.76 -4.67 -2.85
N GLN A 339 -0.20 -3.47 -2.94
CA GLN A 339 0.58 -3.03 -4.08
C GLN A 339 1.82 -3.91 -4.30
N TYR A 340 2.59 -4.15 -3.23
CA TYR A 340 3.72 -5.06 -3.27
C TYR A 340 3.29 -6.46 -3.72
N LEU A 341 2.20 -6.98 -3.17
CA LEU A 341 1.67 -8.30 -3.53
C LEU A 341 1.36 -8.39 -5.03
N THR A 342 0.55 -7.48 -5.57
CA THR A 342 0.13 -7.50 -6.97
C THR A 342 1.31 -7.32 -7.91
N PHE A 343 2.13 -6.31 -7.66
CA PHE A 343 3.33 -6.03 -8.44
C PHE A 343 4.29 -7.21 -8.50
N MET A 344 4.51 -7.89 -7.38
CA MET A 344 5.42 -9.04 -7.34
C MET A 344 4.84 -10.27 -8.04
N VAL A 345 3.53 -10.53 -7.90
CA VAL A 345 2.87 -11.64 -8.62
C VAL A 345 2.89 -11.37 -10.14
N GLU A 346 2.59 -10.16 -10.57
CA GLU A 346 2.63 -9.75 -11.98
C GLU A 346 4.05 -9.80 -12.56
N THR A 347 5.04 -9.31 -11.80
CA THR A 347 6.46 -9.43 -12.16
C THR A 347 6.85 -10.91 -12.33
N PHE A 348 6.45 -11.78 -11.41
CA PHE A 348 6.72 -13.21 -11.51
C PHE A 348 6.09 -13.84 -12.76
N MET A 349 4.82 -13.52 -13.03
CA MET A 349 4.10 -14.02 -14.21
C MET A 349 4.71 -13.51 -15.51
N SER A 350 5.04 -12.23 -15.58
CA SER A 350 5.64 -11.59 -16.76
C SER A 350 7.00 -12.22 -17.11
N LEU A 351 7.88 -12.37 -16.13
CA LEU A 351 9.19 -13.02 -16.29
C LEU A 351 9.06 -14.49 -16.70
N ASN A 352 7.98 -15.16 -16.33
CA ASN A 352 7.74 -16.58 -16.57
C ASN A 352 6.55 -16.87 -17.51
N SER A 353 6.23 -15.97 -18.41
CA SER A 353 5.11 -16.12 -19.36
C SER A 353 5.14 -17.43 -20.16
N THR A 354 6.34 -18.00 -20.36
CA THR A 354 6.57 -19.28 -21.04
C THR A 354 6.64 -20.48 -20.12
N LEU A 355 6.50 -20.31 -18.80
CA LEU A 355 6.57 -21.35 -17.76
C LEU A 355 7.92 -22.12 -17.70
N LYS A 356 9.00 -21.54 -18.21
CA LYS A 356 10.32 -22.18 -18.22
C LYS A 356 11.11 -22.07 -16.91
N MET A 357 10.72 -21.16 -16.02
CA MET A 357 11.34 -20.97 -14.69
C MET A 357 12.88 -20.86 -14.72
N LEU A 358 13.40 -20.00 -15.59
CA LEU A 358 14.84 -19.88 -15.83
C LEU A 358 15.55 -19.21 -14.62
N ASP A 359 16.79 -19.63 -14.35
CA ASP A 359 17.62 -19.04 -13.28
C ASP A 359 17.80 -17.52 -13.45
N TYR A 360 18.02 -17.07 -14.69
CA TYR A 360 18.08 -15.64 -15.00
C TYR A 360 16.82 -14.87 -14.56
N ASN A 361 15.63 -15.43 -14.79
CA ASN A 361 14.37 -14.82 -14.37
C ASN A 361 14.26 -14.79 -12.84
N ARG A 362 14.77 -15.83 -12.16
CA ARG A 362 14.81 -15.91 -10.70
C ARG A 362 15.69 -14.82 -10.10
N ASP A 363 16.89 -14.64 -10.65
CA ASP A 363 17.82 -13.61 -10.18
C ASP A 363 17.24 -12.20 -10.41
N ARG A 364 16.61 -11.98 -11.57
CA ARG A 364 15.95 -10.71 -11.89
C ARG A 364 14.76 -10.44 -10.95
N PHE A 365 13.93 -11.43 -10.68
CA PHE A 365 12.82 -11.32 -9.73
C PHE A 365 13.31 -10.91 -8.34
N ASN A 366 14.32 -11.61 -7.82
CA ASN A 366 14.89 -11.32 -6.51
C ASN A 366 15.52 -9.92 -6.43
N MET A 367 16.15 -9.48 -7.51
CA MET A 367 16.69 -8.11 -7.60
C MET A 367 15.56 -7.05 -7.54
N VAL A 368 14.51 -7.23 -8.36
CA VAL A 368 13.35 -6.31 -8.39
C VAL A 368 12.69 -6.23 -7.02
N GLN A 369 12.45 -7.37 -6.37
CA GLN A 369 11.86 -7.42 -5.04
C GLN A 369 12.68 -6.69 -3.99
N SER A 370 13.98 -6.97 -3.92
CA SER A 370 14.86 -6.32 -2.94
C SER A 370 14.88 -4.81 -3.12
N ARG A 371 14.87 -4.38 -4.38
CA ARG A 371 14.89 -2.96 -4.71
C ARG A 371 13.59 -2.27 -4.31
N ILE A 372 12.44 -2.79 -4.74
CA ILE A 372 11.16 -2.14 -4.46
C ILE A 372 10.88 -2.03 -2.94
N LEU A 373 11.23 -3.07 -2.15
CA LEU A 373 11.04 -3.02 -0.70
C LEU A 373 12.00 -2.04 -0.02
N PHE A 374 13.19 -1.86 -0.57
CA PHE A 374 14.10 -0.84 -0.06
C PHE A 374 13.64 0.58 -0.44
N ASP A 375 13.13 0.78 -1.66
CA ASP A 375 12.56 2.07 -2.10
C ASP A 375 11.33 2.43 -1.27
N TYR A 376 10.43 1.47 -1.02
CA TYR A 376 9.32 1.67 -0.08
C TYR A 376 9.82 2.04 1.33
N THR A 377 10.90 1.41 1.79
CA THR A 377 11.50 1.75 3.10
C THR A 377 11.98 3.19 3.12
N GLN A 378 12.60 3.68 2.05
CA GLN A 378 13.06 5.06 1.93
C GLN A 378 11.88 6.04 1.96
N PHE A 379 10.82 5.75 1.18
CA PHE A 379 9.62 6.58 1.16
C PHE A 379 8.92 6.62 2.53
N LEU A 380 8.76 5.48 3.20
CA LEU A 380 8.17 5.46 4.55
C LEU A 380 9.08 6.17 5.57
N ASN A 381 10.39 5.96 5.50
CA ASN A 381 11.34 6.63 6.38
C ASN A 381 11.32 8.16 6.21
N LEU A 382 11.02 8.64 4.99
CA LEU A 382 10.84 10.07 4.72
C LEU A 382 9.71 10.68 5.56
N HIS A 383 8.58 10.01 5.74
CA HIS A 383 7.46 10.52 6.56
C HIS A 383 7.88 10.83 8.00
N TYR A 384 8.85 10.10 8.52
CA TYR A 384 9.40 10.32 9.85
C TYR A 384 10.46 11.41 9.94
N CYS A 385 10.83 12.03 8.81
CA CYS A 385 11.81 13.11 8.74
C CYS A 385 11.25 14.43 9.29
N THR A 386 10.51 14.35 10.38
CA THR A 386 10.00 15.48 11.14
C THR A 386 11.01 15.91 12.20
N ASN A 387 10.93 17.12 12.69
CA ASN A 387 11.82 17.61 13.76
C ASN A 387 11.33 17.20 15.17
N ARG A 388 10.49 16.18 15.29
CA ARG A 388 9.99 15.68 16.58
C ARG A 388 11.11 15.06 17.42
N THR A 389 11.10 15.40 18.69
CA THR A 389 12.05 14.88 19.70
C THR A 389 11.39 14.61 21.05
N ASP A 390 10.07 14.63 21.07
CA ASP A 390 9.24 14.52 22.27
C ASP A 390 9.25 13.13 22.89
N SER A 391 9.76 12.12 22.19
CA SER A 391 9.94 10.76 22.70
C SER A 391 11.26 10.12 22.26
N LYS A 392 11.59 8.97 22.85
CA LYS A 392 12.74 8.16 22.41
C LYS A 392 12.53 7.58 21.00
N PHE A 393 11.27 7.26 20.65
CA PHE A 393 10.89 6.79 19.32
C PHE A 393 11.19 7.86 18.27
N TRP A 394 10.66 9.08 18.42
CA TRP A 394 10.87 10.15 17.45
C TRP A 394 12.33 10.59 17.34
N LYS A 395 13.09 10.55 18.46
CA LYS A 395 14.54 10.77 18.42
C LYS A 395 15.25 9.69 17.59
N HIS A 396 14.85 8.41 17.77
CA HIS A 396 15.41 7.32 16.98
C HIS A 396 15.12 7.52 15.48
N MET A 397 13.90 7.86 15.11
CA MET A 397 13.52 8.10 13.71
C MET A 397 14.33 9.25 13.09
N ARG A 398 14.49 10.35 13.81
CA ARG A 398 15.32 11.47 13.36
C ARG A 398 16.79 11.06 13.15
N ASP A 399 17.34 10.21 14.00
CA ASP A 399 18.75 9.86 14.01
C ASP A 399 19.08 8.67 13.08
N ASN A 400 18.08 7.90 12.62
CA ASN A 400 18.23 6.72 11.79
C ASN A 400 17.49 6.84 10.44
N LYS A 401 17.92 7.79 9.64
CA LYS A 401 17.44 8.03 8.27
C LYS A 401 18.23 7.19 7.28
N THR A 402 17.60 6.78 6.19
CA THR A 402 18.31 6.20 5.03
C THR A 402 19.23 7.24 4.42
N ASP A 403 20.22 6.79 3.64
CA ASP A 403 21.17 7.72 3.04
C ASP A 403 20.50 8.62 1.99
N TRP A 404 19.51 8.09 1.26
CA TRP A 404 18.71 8.89 0.35
C TRP A 404 17.93 9.99 1.10
N VAL A 405 17.24 9.67 2.21
CA VAL A 405 16.51 10.67 3.01
C VAL A 405 17.44 11.76 3.55
N LYS A 406 18.65 11.41 4.00
CA LYS A 406 19.67 12.40 4.43
C LYS A 406 20.08 13.32 3.29
N THR A 407 20.31 12.74 2.10
CA THR A 407 20.68 13.50 0.90
C THR A 407 19.57 14.46 0.51
N MET A 408 18.30 14.02 0.53
CA MET A 408 17.18 14.89 0.23
C MET A 408 16.99 16.00 1.27
N GLU A 409 17.14 15.70 2.55
CA GLU A 409 17.09 16.70 3.63
C GLU A 409 18.14 17.79 3.44
N GLU A 410 19.36 17.45 3.03
CA GLU A 410 20.41 18.41 2.72
C GLU A 410 20.12 19.19 1.43
N LYS A 411 19.79 18.49 0.33
CA LYS A 411 19.52 19.09 -0.98
C LYS A 411 18.41 20.14 -0.91
N LEU A 412 17.30 19.83 -0.25
CA LEU A 412 16.11 20.70 -0.18
C LEU A 412 16.30 21.96 0.67
N GLN A 413 17.47 22.11 1.34
CA GLN A 413 17.86 23.38 1.94
C GLN A 413 18.45 24.36 0.90
N HIS A 414 18.80 23.88 -0.30
CA HIS A 414 19.53 24.66 -1.32
C HIS A 414 18.87 24.62 -2.69
N GLU A 415 18.24 23.51 -3.04
CA GLU A 415 17.75 23.21 -4.38
C GLU A 415 16.36 22.56 -4.31
N PHE A 416 15.72 22.36 -5.46
CA PHE A 416 14.49 21.61 -5.60
C PHE A 416 14.78 20.22 -6.14
N LEU A 417 13.80 19.31 -6.02
CA LEU A 417 13.87 17.98 -6.62
C LEU A 417 14.02 18.08 -8.14
N ASP A 418 14.81 17.19 -8.68
CA ASP A 418 14.88 16.95 -10.13
C ASP A 418 14.52 15.49 -10.43
N VAL A 419 14.37 15.16 -11.70
CA VAL A 419 13.96 13.82 -12.15
C VAL A 419 14.91 12.72 -11.72
N PHE A 420 16.18 13.03 -11.44
CA PHE A 420 17.18 12.04 -11.03
C PHE A 420 17.14 11.73 -9.54
N ASP A 421 16.41 12.51 -8.75
CA ASP A 421 16.32 12.28 -7.31
C ASP A 421 15.38 11.10 -6.98
N THR A 422 14.38 10.91 -7.83
CA THR A 422 13.34 9.88 -7.66
C THR A 422 13.21 8.96 -8.86
N ASP A 423 13.90 9.27 -9.99
CA ASP A 423 13.83 8.53 -11.25
C ASP A 423 14.72 7.28 -11.20
N ASP A 424 14.28 6.32 -10.41
CA ASP A 424 14.76 4.97 -10.56
C ASP A 424 13.71 4.15 -11.31
N MET A 425 14.12 3.34 -12.30
CA MET A 425 13.21 2.56 -13.16
C MET A 425 12.25 1.63 -12.41
N LEU A 426 12.39 1.49 -11.10
CA LEU A 426 11.51 0.74 -10.22
C LEU A 426 10.77 1.63 -9.22
N ASP A 427 10.97 2.95 -9.28
CA ASP A 427 10.25 3.87 -8.41
C ASP A 427 8.77 3.87 -8.77
N TYR A 428 7.97 3.45 -7.83
CA TYR A 428 6.51 3.43 -7.96
C TYR A 428 5.89 4.80 -7.65
N TRP A 429 6.63 5.65 -6.95
CA TRP A 429 6.19 6.96 -6.52
C TRP A 429 6.70 8.04 -7.48
N GLY A 430 5.80 8.66 -8.22
CA GLY A 430 6.16 9.87 -8.96
C GLY A 430 6.61 11.01 -8.05
N ASN A 431 7.35 11.96 -8.58
CA ASN A 431 7.87 13.13 -7.86
C ASN A 431 6.82 13.85 -7.01
N ASP A 432 5.57 13.92 -7.47
CA ASP A 432 4.49 14.61 -6.78
C ASP A 432 4.14 13.96 -5.43
N ASN A 433 4.26 12.64 -5.31
CA ASN A 433 4.07 11.94 -4.04
C ASN A 433 5.14 12.36 -3.02
N TYR A 434 6.41 12.39 -3.44
CA TYR A 434 7.51 12.85 -2.59
C TYR A 434 7.32 14.31 -2.18
N ILE A 435 6.92 15.18 -3.12
CA ILE A 435 6.70 16.61 -2.85
C ILE A 435 5.57 16.80 -1.84
N GLN A 436 4.46 16.08 -1.96
CA GLN A 436 3.34 16.15 -1.01
C GLN A 436 3.81 15.83 0.41
N VAL A 437 4.51 14.71 0.58
CA VAL A 437 5.03 14.29 1.89
C VAL A 437 6.06 15.29 2.41
N MET A 438 7.05 15.68 1.61
CA MET A 438 8.10 16.64 1.99
C MET A 438 7.51 17.98 2.41
N LYS A 439 6.46 18.46 1.72
CA LYS A 439 5.73 19.66 2.14
C LYS A 439 5.00 19.44 3.44
N GLY A 440 4.27 18.33 3.57
CA GLY A 440 3.51 17.98 4.77
C GLY A 440 4.35 17.92 6.03
N ILE A 441 5.59 17.43 5.94
CA ILE A 441 6.54 17.39 7.05
C ILE A 441 7.44 18.65 7.15
N ASN A 442 7.15 19.68 6.34
CA ASN A 442 7.86 20.97 6.33
C ASN A 442 9.39 20.86 6.06
N LEU A 443 9.75 20.02 5.09
CA LEU A 443 11.15 19.74 4.76
C LEU A 443 11.79 20.81 3.84
N PHE A 444 10.99 21.56 3.09
CA PHE A 444 11.45 22.53 2.11
C PHE A 444 11.93 23.86 2.73
N ASN A 445 13.06 24.35 2.25
CA ASN A 445 13.45 25.77 2.41
C ASN A 445 12.88 26.59 1.25
N THR A 446 11.71 27.17 1.44
CA THR A 446 10.99 27.95 0.39
C THR A 446 11.82 29.07 -0.20
N LYS A 447 12.68 29.71 0.60
CA LYS A 447 13.56 30.79 0.08
C LYS A 447 14.61 30.20 -0.87
N ALA A 448 15.26 29.12 -0.49
CA ALA A 448 16.28 28.47 -1.33
C ALA A 448 15.67 27.97 -2.65
N ILE A 449 14.43 27.42 -2.61
CA ILE A 449 13.72 26.99 -3.81
C ILE A 449 13.43 28.18 -4.74
N LYS A 450 13.01 29.32 -4.20
CA LYS A 450 12.82 30.56 -4.99
C LYS A 450 14.13 30.98 -5.66
N ASP A 451 15.21 31.07 -4.89
CA ASP A 451 16.53 31.47 -5.40
C ASP A 451 17.02 30.47 -6.47
N TYR A 452 16.81 29.16 -6.26
CA TYR A 452 17.14 28.11 -7.25
C TYR A 452 16.36 28.29 -8.56
N MET A 453 15.07 28.52 -8.52
CA MET A 453 14.26 28.73 -9.72
C MET A 453 14.74 29.95 -10.51
N TRP A 454 14.92 31.09 -9.83
CA TRP A 454 15.37 32.31 -10.50
C TRP A 454 16.79 32.24 -11.03
N SER A 455 17.58 31.25 -10.63
CA SER A 455 18.88 30.94 -11.18
C SER A 455 18.85 30.11 -12.50
N ARG A 456 17.67 29.52 -12.83
CA ARG A 456 17.52 28.67 -14.02
C ARG A 456 17.48 29.50 -15.30
N LYS A 457 17.73 28.84 -16.45
CA LYS A 457 17.59 29.48 -17.77
C LYS A 457 16.09 29.76 -18.05
N ASN A 458 15.77 30.99 -18.40
CA ASN A 458 14.42 31.47 -18.68
C ASN A 458 13.44 31.30 -17.50
N PRO A 459 13.77 31.80 -16.31
CA PRO A 459 12.95 31.56 -15.09
C PRO A 459 11.54 32.11 -15.21
N GLU A 460 11.32 33.21 -15.92
CA GLU A 460 9.98 33.78 -16.13
C GLU A 460 9.09 32.83 -16.94
N LEU A 461 9.60 32.16 -17.97
CA LEU A 461 8.83 31.19 -18.73
C LEU A 461 8.46 29.98 -17.87
N LEU A 462 9.41 29.45 -17.10
CA LEU A 462 9.13 28.34 -16.17
C LEU A 462 8.06 28.70 -15.13
N TYR A 463 8.11 29.94 -14.63
CA TYR A 463 7.12 30.42 -13.66
C TYR A 463 5.73 30.57 -14.29
N GLU A 464 5.63 31.12 -15.50
CA GLU A 464 4.37 31.27 -16.22
C GLU A 464 3.76 29.92 -16.62
N ASP A 465 4.57 28.95 -17.05
CA ASP A 465 4.12 27.60 -17.34
C ASP A 465 3.56 26.93 -16.08
N ALA A 466 4.30 27.01 -14.97
CA ALA A 466 3.85 26.49 -13.67
C ALA A 466 2.53 27.11 -13.21
N LYS A 467 2.40 28.43 -13.42
CA LYS A 467 1.19 29.16 -13.09
C LYS A 467 0.00 28.72 -13.95
N GLN A 468 0.20 28.55 -15.26
CA GLN A 468 -0.86 28.11 -16.17
C GLN A 468 -1.37 26.71 -15.80
N GLN A 469 -0.48 25.80 -15.47
CA GLN A 469 -0.86 24.46 -15.00
C GLN A 469 -1.61 24.53 -13.66
N HIS A 470 -1.14 25.32 -12.71
CA HIS A 470 -1.86 25.52 -11.46
C HIS A 470 -3.26 26.08 -11.68
N ASP A 471 -3.40 27.13 -12.51
CA ASP A 471 -4.68 27.76 -12.84
C ASP A 471 -5.63 26.75 -13.54
N TYR A 472 -5.10 25.89 -14.42
CA TYR A 472 -5.87 24.81 -15.04
C TYR A 472 -6.39 23.80 -14.01
N ILE A 473 -5.55 23.35 -13.09
CA ILE A 473 -5.91 22.40 -12.03
C ILE A 473 -7.01 23.00 -11.14
N GLU A 474 -6.87 24.24 -10.72
CA GLU A 474 -7.85 24.93 -9.87
C GLU A 474 -9.19 25.15 -10.61
N ASP A 475 -9.14 25.52 -11.89
CA ASP A 475 -10.34 25.63 -12.73
C ASP A 475 -11.05 24.26 -12.87
N TYR A 476 -10.31 23.19 -13.11
CA TYR A 476 -10.85 21.84 -13.21
C TYR A 476 -11.51 21.41 -11.89
N LYS A 477 -10.82 21.57 -10.74
CA LYS A 477 -11.39 21.27 -9.42
C LYS A 477 -12.68 22.03 -9.16
N SER A 478 -12.72 23.33 -9.52
CA SER A 478 -13.90 24.16 -9.31
C SER A 478 -15.12 23.72 -10.12
N LYS A 479 -14.91 23.00 -11.20
CA LYS A 479 -15.97 22.48 -12.11
C LYS A 479 -16.37 21.05 -11.76
N THR A 480 -15.58 20.33 -11.00
CA THR A 480 -15.87 18.94 -10.64
C THR A 480 -17.03 18.89 -9.64
N VAL A 481 -18.03 18.09 -9.97
CA VAL A 481 -19.19 17.89 -9.08
C VAL A 481 -18.80 16.90 -7.99
N MET A 482 -18.80 17.36 -6.74
CA MET A 482 -18.58 16.54 -5.56
C MET A 482 -19.93 16.10 -4.98
N VAL A 483 -19.99 14.84 -4.51
CA VAL A 483 -21.17 14.26 -3.86
C VAL A 483 -20.80 13.72 -2.48
N ASP A 484 -21.77 13.67 -1.56
CA ASP A 484 -21.55 13.06 -0.25
C ASP A 484 -21.22 11.57 -0.41
N HIS A 485 -20.16 11.13 0.22
CA HIS A 485 -19.65 9.77 0.07
C HIS A 485 -20.65 8.70 0.55
N LYS A 486 -21.33 8.96 1.68
CA LYS A 486 -22.34 8.04 2.21
C LYS A 486 -23.56 7.95 1.30
N GLU A 487 -24.07 9.07 0.79
CA GLU A 487 -25.18 9.10 -0.17
C GLU A 487 -24.84 8.37 -1.46
N TYR A 488 -23.59 8.54 -1.97
CA TYR A 488 -23.09 7.80 -3.13
C TYR A 488 -23.14 6.28 -2.91
N LEU A 489 -22.58 5.80 -1.81
CA LEU A 489 -22.56 4.36 -1.48
C LEU A 489 -23.98 3.80 -1.31
N GLU A 490 -24.88 4.55 -0.67
CA GLU A 490 -26.28 4.16 -0.53
C GLU A 490 -27.02 4.08 -1.87
N THR A 491 -26.71 4.98 -2.80
CA THR A 491 -27.30 4.99 -4.15
C THR A 491 -26.87 3.75 -4.93
N ILE A 492 -25.58 3.39 -4.87
CA ILE A 492 -25.06 2.19 -5.50
C ILE A 492 -25.72 0.92 -4.93
N LYS A 493 -25.89 0.83 -3.61
CA LYS A 493 -26.55 -0.30 -2.99
C LYS A 493 -28.03 -0.45 -3.38
N LYS A 494 -28.73 0.65 -3.60
CA LYS A 494 -30.15 0.68 -4.00
C LYS A 494 -30.35 0.43 -5.50
N SER A 495 -29.36 0.70 -6.34
CA SER A 495 -29.41 0.44 -7.78
C SER A 495 -29.39 -1.08 -8.03
N SER A 496 -30.37 -1.58 -8.76
CA SER A 496 -30.39 -2.99 -9.16
C SER A 496 -29.23 -3.30 -10.13
N HIS A 497 -28.60 -4.47 -9.97
CA HIS A 497 -27.70 -5.04 -10.96
C HIS A 497 -28.32 -4.94 -12.36
N LEU A 498 -27.73 -4.14 -13.25
CA LEU A 498 -27.81 -4.42 -14.66
C LEU A 498 -26.60 -5.34 -14.96
N PRO A 499 -26.83 -6.63 -15.28
CA PRO A 499 -25.72 -7.47 -15.71
C PRO A 499 -25.14 -6.85 -16.97
N TYR A 500 -23.87 -6.50 -16.93
CA TYR A 500 -23.15 -6.21 -18.16
C TYR A 500 -23.15 -7.49 -18.98
N LEU A 501 -23.87 -7.46 -20.10
CA LEU A 501 -23.73 -8.45 -21.16
C LEU A 501 -22.30 -8.36 -21.69
N VAL A 502 -21.53 -9.42 -21.41
CA VAL A 502 -20.21 -9.70 -21.99
C VAL A 502 -20.32 -9.85 -23.49
#